data_704ada13bb2fe50430831d97e6c178a2
#
_entry.id   704ada13bb2fe50430831d97e6c178a2
#
_cell.length_a   1.000
_cell.length_b   1.000
_cell.length_c   1.000
_cell.angle_alpha   90.00
_cell.angle_beta   90.00
_cell.angle_gamma   90.00
#
_symmetry.space_group_name_H-M   'P 1'
#
loop_
_entity.id
_entity.type
_entity.pdbx_description
1 polymer ?
#
loop_
_entity_poly.entity_id
_entity_poly.type
_entity_poly.pdbx_seq_one_letter_code
_entity_poly.pdbx_strand_id
1 'polypeptide(L)'
;MNHDQIALWHRIRDFDIDAADASKNYSNRLAKENGWTPVYAKRVIDEYKKFTFLAVAAGHGVTPSKAVDEAWHLHLLYTQSYWEQFCPKVLGQPLHHRPSNGDQEQDMKFQNWYQNTLASYERLFNESPPADIWPRANEETKPKRRWLAFLPLFLLTGCDKSMNPLEWPGPAFIPFFICLCLTAVGLALAARHLLRGPASGPPTADWRLGPYEVAYLNGGPQLAILTAVARLTAAKRIEVNQKSGRLRLIDSTPMNDPLLDRIILRAADTTGGILPEKLYQVTKPAMYEMEMNLRRQGLWVSTLDTAKVQLIPFIIASLPLVVGVTKMNIGMIRDRPVGFLIALCLITGIVSLGFLIKPRRSRYGDQVLKELQSSSAGYRTVGRNRKANADDLGFGLALFGFAALAGSEHEYLRRTMAQSSSYGSGGDSGSSSCGGDGGGGGCGGCGGGGD
;
A
#
# COMPACT_ATOMS: atom_id res chain seq x y z
N MET A 1 12.30 2.31 -43.98
CA MET A 1 12.92 3.56 -43.50
C MET A 1 13.48 4.32 -44.68
N ASN A 2 13.32 5.68 -44.72
CA ASN A 2 14.00 6.56 -45.65
C ASN A 2 15.45 6.87 -45.19
N HIS A 3 16.24 7.60 -45.98
CA HIS A 3 17.63 7.88 -45.69
C HIS A 3 17.84 8.62 -44.34
N ASP A 4 16.99 9.62 -44.04
CA ASP A 4 17.08 10.39 -42.78
C ASP A 4 16.70 9.56 -41.57
N GLN A 5 15.71 8.67 -41.70
CA GLN A 5 15.31 7.72 -40.67
C GLN A 5 16.41 6.70 -40.37
N ILE A 6 17.11 6.23 -41.40
CA ILE A 6 18.26 5.33 -41.23
C ILE A 6 19.38 6.03 -40.48
N ALA A 7 19.72 7.26 -40.84
CA ALA A 7 20.74 8.05 -40.17
C ALA A 7 20.38 8.35 -38.71
N LEU A 8 19.09 8.67 -38.43
CA LEU A 8 18.59 8.84 -37.05
C LEU A 8 18.71 7.55 -36.26
N TRP A 9 18.27 6.42 -36.84
CA TRP A 9 18.32 5.12 -36.17
C TRP A 9 19.76 4.73 -35.79
N HIS A 10 20.73 4.95 -36.68
CA HIS A 10 22.13 4.69 -36.38
C HIS A 10 22.63 5.52 -35.18
N ARG A 11 22.31 6.82 -35.13
CA ARG A 11 22.69 7.66 -33.96
C ARG A 11 22.10 7.17 -32.67
N ILE A 12 20.81 6.77 -32.68
CA ILE A 12 20.10 6.28 -31.47
C ILE A 12 20.67 4.92 -31.03
N ARG A 13 20.85 3.99 -31.97
CA ARG A 13 21.37 2.65 -31.70
C ARG A 13 22.76 2.70 -31.08
N ASP A 14 23.62 3.52 -31.66
CA ASP A 14 25.04 3.58 -31.28
C ASP A 14 25.29 4.45 -30.02
N PHE A 15 24.27 5.12 -29.51
CA PHE A 15 24.35 5.87 -28.24
C PHE A 15 24.49 4.92 -27.07
N ASP A 16 25.58 5.06 -26.31
CA ASP A 16 25.83 4.27 -25.10
C ASP A 16 25.31 5.02 -23.87
N ILE A 17 24.22 4.52 -23.30
CA ILE A 17 23.59 5.12 -22.10
C ILE A 17 24.47 4.83 -20.85
N ASP A 18 25.19 3.72 -20.81
CA ASP A 18 26.05 3.33 -19.69
C ASP A 18 27.37 4.14 -19.65
N ALA A 19 27.87 4.62 -20.79
CA ALA A 19 29.10 5.38 -20.86
C ALA A 19 29.01 6.80 -20.29
N ALA A 20 27.81 7.36 -20.19
CA ALA A 20 27.59 8.75 -19.77
C ALA A 20 27.85 8.99 -18.26
N ASP A 21 27.84 7.93 -17.43
CA ASP A 21 28.18 8.00 -16.01
C ASP A 21 28.79 6.67 -15.55
N ALA A 22 30.07 6.51 -15.73
CA ALA A 22 30.84 5.30 -15.39
C ALA A 22 30.77 4.91 -13.90
N SER A 23 30.32 5.81 -13.02
CA SER A 23 30.18 5.56 -11.57
C SER A 23 28.88 4.86 -11.20
N LYS A 24 27.84 4.92 -12.06
CA LYS A 24 26.50 4.32 -11.82
C LYS A 24 26.00 3.71 -13.12
N ASN A 25 26.39 2.48 -13.39
CA ASN A 25 25.95 1.72 -14.56
C ASN A 25 24.42 1.71 -14.66
N TYR A 26 23.86 2.41 -15.65
CA TYR A 26 22.43 2.58 -15.88
C TYR A 26 21.73 1.22 -16.03
N SER A 27 22.31 0.31 -16.81
CA SER A 27 21.73 -1.01 -17.06
C SER A 27 21.60 -1.86 -15.78
N ASN A 28 22.59 -1.82 -14.91
CA ASN A 28 22.55 -2.53 -13.63
C ASN A 28 21.54 -1.91 -12.65
N ARG A 29 21.41 -0.59 -12.65
CA ARG A 29 20.41 0.12 -11.84
C ARG A 29 19.00 -0.21 -12.32
N LEU A 30 18.75 -0.19 -13.62
CA LEU A 30 17.47 -0.57 -14.23
C LEU A 30 17.09 -2.01 -13.85
N ALA A 31 18.02 -2.94 -13.93
CA ALA A 31 17.81 -4.33 -13.53
C ALA A 31 17.44 -4.44 -12.04
N LYS A 32 18.17 -3.76 -11.17
CA LYS A 32 17.99 -3.81 -9.72
C LYS A 32 16.65 -3.19 -9.27
N GLU A 33 16.29 -2.01 -9.80
CA GLU A 33 15.07 -1.31 -9.40
C GLU A 33 13.81 -2.06 -9.82
N ASN A 34 13.87 -2.78 -10.94
CA ASN A 34 12.72 -3.53 -11.46
C ASN A 34 12.74 -5.04 -11.12
N GLY A 35 13.77 -5.53 -10.44
CA GLY A 35 13.93 -6.96 -10.15
C GLY A 35 14.13 -7.83 -11.39
N TRP A 36 14.74 -7.25 -12.45
CA TRP A 36 15.02 -7.93 -13.72
C TRP A 36 16.41 -8.56 -13.73
N THR A 37 16.57 -9.56 -14.61
CA THR A 37 17.92 -10.06 -14.92
C THR A 37 18.69 -9.01 -15.74
N PRO A 38 20.02 -8.93 -15.61
CA PRO A 38 20.84 -8.01 -16.43
C PRO A 38 20.63 -8.18 -17.93
N VAL A 39 20.43 -9.43 -18.39
CA VAL A 39 20.15 -9.74 -19.79
C VAL A 39 18.81 -9.15 -20.24
N TYR A 40 17.75 -9.29 -19.43
CA TYR A 40 16.44 -8.70 -19.74
C TYR A 40 16.49 -7.17 -19.75
N ALA A 41 17.16 -6.56 -18.77
CA ALA A 41 17.30 -5.11 -18.70
C ALA A 41 18.03 -4.54 -19.96
N LYS A 42 19.06 -5.21 -20.47
CA LYS A 42 19.72 -4.81 -21.72
C LYS A 42 18.76 -4.89 -22.92
N ARG A 43 17.97 -5.95 -23.03
CA ARG A 43 16.94 -6.06 -24.09
C ARG A 43 15.90 -4.94 -23.98
N VAL A 44 15.49 -4.57 -22.77
CA VAL A 44 14.55 -3.44 -22.55
C VAL A 44 15.19 -2.12 -22.97
N ILE A 45 16.49 -1.92 -22.73
CA ILE A 45 17.24 -0.73 -23.20
C ILE A 45 17.26 -0.66 -24.72
N ASP A 46 17.47 -1.77 -25.42
CA ASP A 46 17.45 -1.82 -26.88
C ASP A 46 16.04 -1.48 -27.41
N GLU A 47 14.98 -1.97 -26.76
CA GLU A 47 13.61 -1.64 -27.10
C GLU A 47 13.24 -0.19 -26.74
N TYR A 48 13.79 0.38 -25.68
CA TYR A 48 13.69 1.80 -25.37
C TYR A 48 14.30 2.68 -26.47
N LYS A 49 15.44 2.31 -27.02
CA LYS A 49 16.06 2.98 -28.15
C LYS A 49 15.14 2.95 -29.40
N LYS A 50 14.54 1.80 -29.71
CA LYS A 50 13.57 1.67 -30.79
C LYS A 50 12.32 2.54 -30.55
N PHE A 51 11.81 2.59 -29.31
CA PHE A 51 10.71 3.47 -28.94
C PHE A 51 11.04 4.95 -29.16
N THR A 52 12.21 5.41 -28.75
CA THR A 52 12.62 6.81 -28.95
C THR A 52 12.74 7.16 -30.44
N PHE A 53 13.18 6.20 -31.27
CA PHE A 53 13.16 6.34 -32.72
C PHE A 53 11.71 6.48 -33.25
N LEU A 54 10.79 5.63 -32.79
CA LEU A 54 9.38 5.73 -33.18
C LEU A 54 8.76 7.05 -32.75
N ALA A 55 9.10 7.56 -31.58
CA ALA A 55 8.61 8.84 -31.08
C ALA A 55 8.97 10.03 -31.99
N VAL A 56 10.07 9.92 -32.74
CA VAL A 56 10.52 10.94 -33.69
C VAL A 56 10.03 10.65 -35.12
N ALA A 57 10.05 9.36 -35.55
CA ALA A 57 9.93 8.97 -36.95
C ALA A 57 8.54 8.44 -37.34
N ALA A 58 7.65 8.12 -36.40
CA ALA A 58 6.38 7.48 -36.74
C ALA A 58 5.33 8.42 -37.36
N GLY A 59 5.42 9.74 -37.12
CA GLY A 59 4.48 10.75 -37.65
C GLY A 59 3.13 10.79 -36.91
N HIS A 60 2.97 10.08 -35.81
CA HIS A 60 1.78 10.06 -34.96
C HIS A 60 2.18 9.87 -33.47
N GLY A 61 1.23 10.07 -32.55
CA GLY A 61 1.45 9.81 -31.14
C GLY A 61 1.80 8.34 -30.87
N VAL A 62 2.86 8.11 -30.10
CA VAL A 62 3.33 6.77 -29.70
C VAL A 62 3.26 6.61 -28.20
N THR A 63 3.10 5.38 -27.73
CA THR A 63 3.04 5.03 -26.31
C THR A 63 3.98 3.86 -26.03
N PRO A 64 4.87 3.95 -25.03
CA PRO A 64 5.77 2.86 -24.67
C PRO A 64 5.01 1.70 -24.01
N SER A 65 5.60 0.52 -24.03
CA SER A 65 5.19 -0.54 -23.10
C SER A 65 5.63 -0.21 -21.68
N LYS A 66 5.06 -0.87 -20.68
CA LYS A 66 5.42 -0.63 -19.27
C LYS A 66 6.92 -0.83 -19.01
N ALA A 67 7.52 -1.88 -19.59
CA ALA A 67 8.96 -2.14 -19.42
C ALA A 67 9.82 -1.06 -20.08
N VAL A 68 9.43 -0.58 -21.26
CA VAL A 68 10.12 0.51 -21.98
C VAL A 68 9.95 1.84 -21.25
N ASP A 69 8.79 2.09 -20.66
CA ASP A 69 8.50 3.29 -19.87
C ASP A 69 9.38 3.38 -18.61
N GLU A 70 9.60 2.27 -17.92
CA GLU A 70 10.54 2.20 -16.78
C GLU A 70 11.98 2.57 -17.18
N ALA A 71 12.42 2.11 -18.35
CA ALA A 71 13.74 2.50 -18.88
C ALA A 71 13.76 4.01 -19.22
N TRP A 72 12.70 4.55 -19.80
CA TRP A 72 12.62 5.99 -20.10
C TRP A 72 12.60 6.83 -18.83
N HIS A 73 11.78 6.47 -17.83
CA HIS A 73 11.74 7.15 -16.53
C HIS A 73 13.11 7.18 -15.86
N LEU A 74 13.82 6.06 -15.88
CA LEU A 74 15.17 6.03 -15.32
C LEU A 74 16.12 6.95 -16.09
N HIS A 75 16.06 7.00 -17.44
CA HIS A 75 16.92 7.88 -18.24
C HIS A 75 16.64 9.38 -17.98
N LEU A 76 15.39 9.75 -17.71
CA LEU A 76 15.04 11.13 -17.32
C LEU A 76 15.74 11.56 -16.01
N LEU A 77 16.04 10.63 -15.10
CA LEU A 77 16.80 10.92 -13.88
C LEU A 77 18.28 11.17 -14.13
N TYR A 78 18.81 10.68 -15.25
CA TYR A 78 20.17 10.98 -15.73
C TYR A 78 20.15 12.26 -16.58
N THR A 79 19.79 13.38 -15.96
CA THR A 79 19.46 14.64 -16.62
C THR A 79 20.54 15.13 -17.58
N GLN A 80 21.81 15.00 -17.24
CA GLN A 80 22.92 15.39 -18.11
C GLN A 80 22.99 14.50 -19.36
N SER A 81 22.88 13.19 -19.22
CA SER A 81 22.82 12.25 -20.34
C SER A 81 21.59 12.52 -21.22
N TYR A 82 20.42 12.69 -20.62
CA TYR A 82 19.17 12.84 -21.35
C TYR A 82 19.06 14.21 -22.04
N TRP A 83 19.18 15.32 -21.30
CA TRP A 83 18.91 16.66 -21.80
C TRP A 83 20.08 17.33 -22.52
N GLU A 84 21.34 16.99 -22.20
CA GLU A 84 22.51 17.64 -22.80
C GLU A 84 23.15 16.80 -23.93
N GLN A 85 22.90 15.48 -23.92
CA GLN A 85 23.51 14.59 -24.92
C GLN A 85 22.45 13.91 -25.80
N PHE A 86 21.53 13.13 -25.20
CA PHE A 86 20.60 12.30 -25.97
C PHE A 86 19.62 13.12 -26.78
N CYS A 87 18.87 14.03 -26.17
CA CYS A 87 17.91 14.84 -26.88
C CYS A 87 18.53 15.73 -27.97
N PRO A 88 19.52 16.61 -27.68
CA PRO A 88 20.04 17.54 -28.68
C PRO A 88 20.96 16.89 -29.71
N LYS A 89 21.82 15.93 -29.33
CA LYS A 89 22.87 15.40 -30.20
C LYS A 89 22.45 14.14 -30.94
N VAL A 90 21.56 13.33 -30.34
CA VAL A 90 21.15 12.03 -30.90
C VAL A 90 19.78 12.13 -31.54
N LEU A 91 18.75 12.61 -30.82
CA LEU A 91 17.40 12.79 -31.37
C LEU A 91 17.25 14.01 -32.24
N GLY A 92 17.99 15.08 -31.96
CA GLY A 92 17.89 16.37 -32.65
C GLY A 92 16.70 17.22 -32.16
N GLN A 93 15.93 16.76 -31.19
CA GLN A 93 14.78 17.47 -30.62
C GLN A 93 14.51 17.00 -29.19
N PRO A 94 13.86 17.81 -28.34
CA PRO A 94 13.45 17.41 -27.02
C PRO A 94 12.33 16.35 -27.09
N LEU A 95 12.42 15.33 -26.26
CA LEU A 95 11.39 14.31 -26.10
C LEU A 95 10.86 14.38 -24.66
N HIS A 96 9.65 14.96 -24.53
CA HIS A 96 9.02 15.16 -23.22
C HIS A 96 8.13 13.97 -22.84
N HIS A 97 8.31 13.46 -21.64
CA HIS A 97 7.39 12.49 -21.06
C HIS A 97 6.13 13.19 -20.52
N ARG A 98 4.96 12.73 -20.95
CA ARG A 98 3.67 13.24 -20.47
C ARG A 98 2.96 12.14 -19.71
N PRO A 99 2.80 12.28 -18.38
CA PRO A 99 2.06 11.31 -17.59
C PRO A 99 0.58 11.32 -17.99
N SER A 100 -0.09 10.17 -17.90
CA SER A 100 -1.54 10.07 -18.08
C SER A 100 -2.27 10.60 -16.84
N ASN A 101 -3.34 11.35 -17.03
CA ASN A 101 -4.17 11.88 -15.93
C ASN A 101 -5.20 10.85 -15.40
N GLY A 102 -5.25 9.63 -15.96
CA GLY A 102 -6.12 8.54 -15.48
C GLY A 102 -7.60 8.66 -15.84
N ASP A 103 -7.96 9.49 -16.82
CA ASP A 103 -9.33 9.58 -17.32
C ASP A 103 -9.63 8.46 -18.34
N GLN A 104 -10.84 7.87 -18.30
CA GLN A 104 -11.25 6.77 -19.19
C GLN A 104 -11.13 7.12 -20.68
N GLU A 105 -11.34 8.37 -21.04
CA GLU A 105 -11.19 8.86 -22.43
C GLU A 105 -9.72 8.86 -22.86
N GLN A 106 -8.81 9.16 -21.93
CA GLN A 106 -7.37 9.08 -22.16
C GLN A 106 -6.89 7.63 -22.26
N ASP A 107 -7.44 6.70 -21.48
CA ASP A 107 -7.07 5.29 -21.52
C ASP A 107 -7.38 4.66 -22.89
N MET A 108 -8.52 4.96 -23.50
CA MET A 108 -8.84 4.54 -24.87
C MET A 108 -7.90 5.16 -25.91
N LYS A 109 -7.52 6.42 -25.72
CA LYS A 109 -6.56 7.11 -26.59
C LYS A 109 -5.16 6.48 -26.50
N PHE A 110 -4.70 6.16 -25.29
CA PHE A 110 -3.42 5.49 -25.10
C PHE A 110 -3.41 4.05 -25.64
N GLN A 111 -4.50 3.31 -25.52
CA GLN A 111 -4.63 1.99 -26.13
C GLN A 111 -4.52 2.06 -27.67
N ASN A 112 -5.19 3.04 -28.31
CA ASN A 112 -5.08 3.26 -29.74
C ASN A 112 -3.64 3.67 -30.13
N TRP A 113 -3.01 4.55 -29.37
CA TRP A 113 -1.63 4.93 -29.62
C TRP A 113 -0.66 3.77 -29.46
N TYR A 114 -0.90 2.89 -28.49
CA TYR A 114 -0.11 1.70 -28.28
C TYR A 114 -0.20 0.73 -29.48
N GLN A 115 -1.41 0.49 -29.98
CA GLN A 115 -1.60 -0.33 -31.19
C GLN A 115 -0.92 0.29 -32.42
N ASN A 116 -1.04 1.60 -32.59
CA ASN A 116 -0.35 2.33 -33.65
C ASN A 116 1.17 2.27 -33.50
N THR A 117 1.68 2.25 -32.25
CA THR A 117 3.10 2.08 -31.96
C THR A 117 3.60 0.73 -32.42
N LEU A 118 2.85 -0.38 -32.08
CA LEU A 118 3.20 -1.72 -32.52
C LEU A 118 3.17 -1.86 -34.04
N ALA A 119 2.16 -1.31 -34.70
CA ALA A 119 2.08 -1.32 -36.17
C ALA A 119 3.24 -0.53 -36.82
N SER A 120 3.63 0.59 -36.25
CA SER A 120 4.76 1.38 -36.75
C SER A 120 6.11 0.71 -36.46
N TYR A 121 6.21 -0.03 -35.34
CA TYR A 121 7.36 -0.87 -35.04
C TYR A 121 7.56 -1.93 -36.13
N GLU A 122 6.52 -2.74 -36.42
CA GLU A 122 6.57 -3.78 -37.45
C GLU A 122 6.91 -3.18 -38.84
N ARG A 123 6.29 -2.06 -39.19
CA ARG A 123 6.52 -1.39 -40.48
C ARG A 123 7.94 -0.84 -40.65
N LEU A 124 8.50 -0.23 -39.59
CA LEU A 124 9.77 0.46 -39.70
C LEU A 124 10.98 -0.46 -39.46
N PHE A 125 10.87 -1.41 -38.55
CA PHE A 125 11.96 -2.35 -38.24
C PHE A 125 11.84 -3.66 -39.02
N ASN A 126 10.70 -3.93 -39.68
CA ASN A 126 10.42 -5.18 -40.40
C ASN A 126 10.59 -6.44 -39.52
N GLU A 127 10.27 -6.30 -38.23
CA GLU A 127 10.29 -7.38 -37.24
C GLU A 127 9.13 -7.21 -36.25
N SER A 128 8.66 -8.33 -35.67
CA SER A 128 7.61 -8.26 -34.63
C SER A 128 8.21 -7.83 -33.30
N PRO A 129 7.58 -6.87 -32.57
CA PRO A 129 8.04 -6.50 -31.25
C PRO A 129 8.02 -7.70 -30.29
N PRO A 130 9.06 -7.88 -29.44
CA PRO A 130 9.15 -9.00 -28.52
C PRO A 130 8.01 -8.97 -27.50
N ALA A 131 7.18 -10.02 -27.47
CA ALA A 131 5.93 -10.08 -26.69
C ALA A 131 6.14 -9.97 -25.18
N ASP A 132 7.31 -10.35 -24.67
CA ASP A 132 7.67 -10.23 -23.25
C ASP A 132 8.01 -8.80 -22.84
N ILE A 133 8.31 -7.89 -23.78
CA ILE A 133 8.56 -6.47 -23.56
C ILE A 133 7.39 -5.63 -24.06
N TRP A 134 6.79 -6.02 -25.20
CA TRP A 134 5.66 -5.36 -25.85
C TRP A 134 4.42 -6.27 -25.86
N PRO A 135 3.71 -6.46 -24.72
CA PRO A 135 2.52 -7.30 -24.69
C PRO A 135 1.41 -6.69 -25.55
N ARG A 136 0.73 -7.52 -26.37
CA ARG A 136 -0.45 -7.07 -27.14
C ARG A 136 -1.62 -6.82 -26.19
N ALA A 137 -2.46 -5.83 -26.48
CA ALA A 137 -3.58 -5.41 -25.61
C ALA A 137 -4.57 -6.53 -25.25
N ASN A 138 -4.62 -7.64 -26.01
CA ASN A 138 -5.39 -8.84 -25.68
C ASN A 138 -4.62 -9.87 -24.81
N GLU A 139 -3.34 -9.62 -24.57
CA GLU A 139 -2.45 -10.43 -23.74
C GLU A 139 -2.01 -9.68 -22.47
N GLU A 140 -2.65 -8.54 -22.15
CA GLU A 140 -2.50 -8.02 -20.80
C GLU A 140 -2.84 -9.16 -19.85
N THR A 141 -1.79 -9.72 -19.33
CA THR A 141 -1.73 -10.78 -18.37
C THR A 141 -2.99 -10.76 -17.49
N LYS A 142 -4.00 -11.52 -17.91
CA LYS A 142 -4.81 -12.19 -16.91
C LYS A 142 -3.78 -12.76 -15.95
N PRO A 143 -3.72 -12.31 -14.68
CA PRO A 143 -2.77 -12.86 -13.71
C PRO A 143 -2.88 -14.35 -13.91
N LYS A 144 -1.77 -15.05 -14.11
CA LYS A 144 -1.76 -16.47 -14.41
C LYS A 144 -2.62 -17.17 -13.36
N ARG A 145 -3.90 -17.28 -13.68
CA ARG A 145 -4.98 -17.88 -12.88
C ARG A 145 -4.84 -19.41 -12.90
N ARG A 146 -3.59 -19.87 -13.08
CA ARG A 146 -3.27 -21.32 -13.09
C ARG A 146 -3.45 -21.95 -11.71
N TRP A 147 -3.51 -21.16 -10.65
CA TRP A 147 -3.72 -21.67 -9.28
C TRP A 147 -5.19 -21.92 -8.95
N LEU A 148 -6.13 -21.16 -9.52
CA LEU A 148 -7.57 -21.36 -9.28
C LEU A 148 -8.18 -22.48 -10.13
N ALA A 149 -7.48 -22.94 -11.19
CA ALA A 149 -7.95 -24.05 -11.99
C ALA A 149 -7.74 -25.42 -11.32
N PHE A 150 -6.88 -25.51 -10.31
CA PHE A 150 -6.62 -26.78 -9.62
C PHE A 150 -7.56 -27.05 -8.43
N LEU A 151 -8.23 -26.02 -7.89
CA LEU A 151 -9.13 -26.21 -6.76
C LEU A 151 -10.44 -26.95 -7.11
N PRO A 152 -11.13 -26.68 -8.23
CA PRO A 152 -12.31 -27.45 -8.62
C PRO A 152 -11.97 -28.84 -9.20
N LEU A 153 -10.79 -29.03 -9.77
CA LEU A 153 -10.41 -30.32 -10.37
C LEU A 153 -10.22 -31.43 -9.31
N PHE A 154 -9.77 -31.05 -8.11
CA PHE A 154 -9.63 -31.99 -6.99
C PHE A 154 -10.99 -32.42 -6.38
N LEU A 155 -12.04 -31.61 -6.57
CA LEU A 155 -13.41 -31.90 -6.12
C LEU A 155 -14.24 -32.66 -7.18
N LEU A 156 -13.81 -32.64 -8.44
CA LEU A 156 -14.56 -33.27 -9.56
C LEU A 156 -14.03 -34.63 -10.02
N THR A 157 -12.85 -35.07 -9.56
CA THR A 157 -12.27 -36.37 -9.94
C THR A 157 -12.56 -37.50 -8.96
N GLY A 158 -13.53 -37.31 -8.06
CA GLY A 158 -13.91 -38.31 -7.06
C GLY A 158 -14.84 -39.41 -7.57
N CYS A 159 -14.49 -40.14 -8.65
CA CYS A 159 -15.21 -41.38 -9.03
C CYS A 159 -14.74 -42.62 -8.28
N ASP A 160 -13.69 -42.52 -7.46
CA ASP A 160 -13.21 -43.64 -6.67
C ASP A 160 -13.44 -43.36 -5.16
N LYS A 161 -14.09 -44.27 -4.45
CA LYS A 161 -14.44 -44.07 -3.01
C LYS A 161 -13.21 -43.82 -2.13
N SER A 162 -12.02 -44.27 -2.55
CA SER A 162 -10.76 -44.05 -1.87
C SER A 162 -10.26 -42.57 -1.93
N MET A 163 -10.69 -41.81 -2.92
CA MET A 163 -10.27 -40.42 -3.17
C MET A 163 -11.20 -39.39 -2.54
N ASN A 164 -12.37 -39.79 -2.02
CA ASN A 164 -13.31 -38.84 -1.41
C ASN A 164 -12.90 -38.50 0.04
N PRO A 165 -12.45 -37.25 0.34
CA PRO A 165 -12.04 -36.87 1.69
C PRO A 165 -13.14 -37.05 2.74
N LEU A 166 -14.42 -36.97 2.34
CA LEU A 166 -15.55 -37.15 3.24
C LEU A 166 -15.67 -38.60 3.77
N GLU A 167 -15.09 -39.58 3.07
CA GLU A 167 -15.06 -40.99 3.48
C GLU A 167 -13.83 -41.33 4.36
N TRP A 168 -12.82 -40.48 4.39
CA TRP A 168 -11.57 -40.74 5.12
C TRP A 168 -11.81 -40.88 6.64
N PRO A 169 -11.02 -41.72 7.34
CA PRO A 169 -11.06 -41.78 8.80
C PRO A 169 -10.63 -40.44 9.42
N GLY A 170 -11.16 -40.13 10.60
CA GLY A 170 -10.91 -38.87 11.32
C GLY A 170 -9.44 -38.42 11.37
N PRO A 171 -8.50 -39.30 11.73
CA PRO A 171 -7.07 -38.94 11.79
C PRO A 171 -6.46 -38.51 10.45
N ALA A 172 -6.94 -39.03 9.33
CA ALA A 172 -6.48 -38.63 7.99
C ALA A 172 -7.19 -37.36 7.48
N PHE A 173 -8.45 -37.16 7.88
CA PHE A 173 -9.23 -35.99 7.46
C PHE A 173 -8.76 -34.69 8.13
N ILE A 174 -8.35 -34.74 9.41
CA ILE A 174 -7.98 -33.55 10.17
C ILE A 174 -6.81 -32.77 9.54
N PRO A 175 -5.65 -33.39 9.19
CA PRO A 175 -4.57 -32.67 8.52
C PRO A 175 -5.00 -32.07 7.17
N PHE A 176 -5.78 -32.80 6.38
CA PHE A 176 -6.34 -32.30 5.13
C PHE A 176 -7.21 -31.07 5.37
N PHE A 177 -8.11 -31.10 6.36
CA PHE A 177 -8.98 -29.99 6.66
C PHE A 177 -8.20 -28.76 7.15
N ILE A 178 -7.15 -28.94 7.95
CA ILE A 178 -6.25 -27.86 8.39
C ILE A 178 -5.57 -27.24 7.17
N CYS A 179 -5.01 -28.04 6.26
CA CYS A 179 -4.40 -27.54 5.03
C CYS A 179 -5.40 -26.76 4.17
N LEU A 180 -6.64 -27.25 4.06
CA LEU A 180 -7.72 -26.58 3.34
C LEU A 180 -8.06 -25.22 3.95
N CYS A 181 -8.17 -25.14 5.29
CA CYS A 181 -8.40 -23.90 6.02
C CYS A 181 -7.26 -22.89 5.80
N LEU A 182 -6.00 -23.33 5.96
CA LEU A 182 -4.83 -22.46 5.76
C LEU A 182 -4.75 -21.93 4.32
N THR A 183 -5.03 -22.80 3.33
CA THR A 183 -5.07 -22.38 1.92
C THR A 183 -6.19 -21.37 1.67
N ALA A 184 -7.39 -21.60 2.20
CA ALA A 184 -8.51 -20.67 2.07
C ALA A 184 -8.22 -19.31 2.72
N VAL A 185 -7.63 -19.30 3.92
CA VAL A 185 -7.19 -18.06 4.60
C VAL A 185 -6.11 -17.34 3.79
N GLY A 186 -5.12 -18.06 3.27
CA GLY A 186 -4.08 -17.49 2.40
C GLY A 186 -4.66 -16.83 1.15
N LEU A 187 -5.60 -17.51 0.47
CA LEU A 187 -6.31 -16.96 -0.69
C LEU A 187 -7.19 -15.76 -0.32
N ALA A 188 -7.86 -15.81 0.84
CA ALA A 188 -8.66 -14.68 1.34
C ALA A 188 -7.80 -13.46 1.65
N LEU A 189 -6.62 -13.63 2.25
CA LEU A 189 -5.66 -12.55 2.51
C LEU A 189 -5.13 -11.96 1.19
N ALA A 190 -4.78 -12.81 0.22
CA ALA A 190 -4.35 -12.38 -1.11
C ALA A 190 -5.46 -11.61 -1.84
N ALA A 191 -6.69 -12.13 -1.83
CA ALA A 191 -7.85 -11.45 -2.41
C ALA A 191 -8.10 -10.10 -1.73
N ARG A 192 -8.06 -10.04 -0.39
CA ARG A 192 -8.19 -8.80 0.38
C ARG A 192 -7.11 -7.79 0.01
N HIS A 193 -5.86 -8.23 -0.14
CA HIS A 193 -4.76 -7.37 -0.54
C HIS A 193 -4.97 -6.80 -1.95
N LEU A 194 -5.36 -7.64 -2.92
CA LEU A 194 -5.56 -7.23 -4.31
C LEU A 194 -6.77 -6.29 -4.48
N LEU A 195 -7.84 -6.51 -3.71
CA LEU A 195 -9.08 -5.74 -3.80
C LEU A 195 -9.04 -4.39 -3.05
N ARG A 196 -8.00 -4.11 -2.25
CA ARG A 196 -7.88 -2.86 -1.46
C ARG A 196 -7.64 -1.59 -2.29
N GLY A 197 -7.94 -1.61 -3.59
CA GLY A 197 -7.86 -0.46 -4.48
C GLY A 197 -6.51 -0.33 -5.20
N PRO A 198 -6.26 0.79 -5.87
CA PRO A 198 -5.11 0.93 -6.75
C PRO A 198 -3.80 0.69 -6.02
N ALA A 199 -2.86 0.07 -6.72
CA ALA A 199 -1.51 -0.16 -6.20
C ALA A 199 -0.63 1.09 -6.28
N SER A 200 -0.98 2.03 -7.16
CA SER A 200 -0.29 3.29 -7.40
C SER A 200 -1.33 4.39 -7.65
N GLY A 201 -1.09 5.55 -7.11
CA GLY A 201 -1.84 6.76 -7.44
C GLY A 201 -1.16 7.54 -8.55
N PRO A 202 -1.65 8.74 -8.88
CA PRO A 202 -1.00 9.61 -9.85
C PRO A 202 0.45 9.87 -9.42
N PRO A 203 1.43 9.71 -10.32
CA PRO A 203 2.87 9.74 -9.99
C PRO A 203 3.40 11.10 -9.52
N THR A 204 2.60 12.14 -9.59
CA THR A 204 2.95 13.52 -9.24
C THR A 204 1.94 14.15 -8.29
N ALA A 205 1.28 13.37 -7.46
CA ALA A 205 0.47 13.95 -6.41
C ALA A 205 1.44 14.67 -5.44
N ASP A 206 1.47 16.00 -5.56
CA ASP A 206 2.04 16.90 -4.56
C ASP A 206 1.17 16.72 -3.31
N TRP A 207 1.52 15.70 -2.50
CA TRP A 207 0.72 15.29 -1.34
C TRP A 207 0.86 16.35 -0.25
N ARG A 208 0.08 17.40 -0.36
CA ARG A 208 -0.07 18.39 0.69
C ARG A 208 -0.97 17.85 1.78
N LEU A 209 -0.57 16.69 2.33
CA LEU A 209 -1.25 16.14 3.49
C LEU A 209 -0.86 16.93 4.72
N GLY A 210 -1.83 17.54 5.36
CA GLY A 210 -1.64 18.15 6.67
C GLY A 210 -1.36 17.10 7.74
N PRO A 211 -0.79 17.48 8.88
CA PRO A 211 -0.43 16.55 9.96
C PRO A 211 -1.64 15.73 10.44
N TYR A 212 -2.83 16.28 10.42
CA TYR A 212 -4.05 15.57 10.84
C TYR A 212 -4.54 14.55 9.81
N GLU A 213 -4.36 14.82 8.52
CA GLU A 213 -4.67 13.87 7.45
C GLU A 213 -3.69 12.70 7.48
N VAL A 214 -2.40 12.95 7.74
CA VAL A 214 -1.38 11.92 7.95
C VAL A 214 -1.73 11.08 9.19
N ALA A 215 -2.10 11.72 10.30
CA ALA A 215 -2.53 11.02 11.51
C ALA A 215 -3.78 10.16 11.26
N TYR A 216 -4.76 10.71 10.53
CA TYR A 216 -5.96 9.98 10.16
C TYR A 216 -5.64 8.78 9.25
N LEU A 217 -4.75 8.97 8.28
CA LEU A 217 -4.28 7.90 7.41
C LEU A 217 -3.55 6.82 8.21
N ASN A 218 -2.71 7.18 9.18
CA ASN A 218 -1.89 6.25 9.96
C ASN A 218 -2.71 5.48 11.01
N GLY A 219 -3.49 6.16 11.84
CA GLY A 219 -4.18 5.55 12.98
C GLY A 219 -5.69 5.87 13.07
N GLY A 220 -6.26 6.47 12.03
CA GLY A 220 -7.68 6.85 12.00
C GLY A 220 -8.03 8.03 12.90
N PRO A 221 -9.34 8.21 13.21
CA PRO A 221 -9.82 9.38 13.93
C PRO A 221 -9.19 9.55 15.31
N GLN A 222 -8.88 8.46 16.00
CA GLN A 222 -8.29 8.50 17.34
C GLN A 222 -6.90 9.13 17.32
N LEU A 223 -6.04 8.74 16.35
CA LEU A 223 -4.71 9.32 16.22
C LEU A 223 -4.77 10.78 15.76
N ALA A 224 -5.70 11.15 14.89
CA ALA A 224 -5.88 12.54 14.47
C ALA A 224 -6.29 13.44 15.64
N ILE A 225 -7.23 13.01 16.48
CA ILE A 225 -7.64 13.74 17.70
C ILE A 225 -6.46 13.87 18.67
N LEU A 226 -5.75 12.76 18.91
CA LEU A 226 -4.57 12.78 19.80
C LEU A 226 -3.50 13.73 19.29
N THR A 227 -3.25 13.73 17.97
CA THR A 227 -2.28 14.64 17.33
C THR A 227 -2.68 16.11 17.54
N ALA A 228 -3.97 16.43 17.38
CA ALA A 228 -4.47 17.78 17.61
C ALA A 228 -4.37 18.18 19.10
N VAL A 229 -4.76 17.30 20.01
CA VAL A 229 -4.65 17.56 21.46
C VAL A 229 -3.19 17.75 21.87
N ALA A 230 -2.28 16.89 21.40
CA ALA A 230 -0.84 17.01 21.73
C ALA A 230 -0.25 18.32 21.18
N ARG A 231 -0.58 18.68 19.93
CA ARG A 231 -0.15 19.93 19.31
C ARG A 231 -0.66 21.15 20.06
N LEU A 232 -1.95 21.20 20.38
CA LEU A 232 -2.56 22.31 21.12
C LEU A 232 -2.03 22.42 22.56
N THR A 233 -1.72 21.29 23.19
CA THR A 233 -1.11 21.27 24.54
C THR A 233 0.33 21.79 24.49
N ALA A 234 1.13 21.34 23.50
CA ALA A 234 2.50 21.84 23.30
C ALA A 234 2.53 23.34 22.94
N ALA A 235 1.52 23.82 22.21
CA ALA A 235 1.33 25.24 21.92
C ALA A 235 0.76 26.04 23.11
N LYS A 236 0.53 25.41 24.28
CA LYS A 236 -0.05 26.01 25.50
C LYS A 236 -1.43 26.62 25.28
N ARG A 237 -2.18 26.17 24.30
CA ARG A 237 -3.55 26.64 24.01
C ARG A 237 -4.62 25.89 24.80
N ILE A 238 -4.36 24.65 25.15
CA ILE A 238 -5.19 23.84 26.04
C ILE A 238 -4.34 23.21 27.14
N GLU A 239 -4.97 22.94 28.26
CA GLU A 239 -4.42 22.17 29.36
C GLU A 239 -5.20 20.88 29.54
N VAL A 240 -4.50 19.77 29.71
CA VAL A 240 -5.11 18.47 30.02
C VAL A 240 -4.89 18.17 31.49
N ASN A 241 -5.94 18.15 32.27
CA ASN A 241 -5.86 17.78 33.69
C ASN A 241 -5.51 16.29 33.83
N GLN A 242 -4.34 15.99 34.37
CA GLN A 242 -3.83 14.63 34.48
C GLN A 242 -4.68 13.70 35.37
N LYS A 243 -5.47 14.24 36.33
CA LYS A 243 -6.32 13.44 37.23
C LYS A 243 -7.68 13.15 36.61
N SER A 244 -8.31 14.15 35.99
CA SER A 244 -9.67 14.01 35.45
C SER A 244 -9.70 13.74 33.93
N GLY A 245 -8.59 13.89 33.24
CA GLY A 245 -8.49 13.80 31.79
C GLY A 245 -9.16 14.96 31.03
N ARG A 246 -9.74 15.95 31.73
CA ARG A 246 -10.47 17.03 31.11
C ARG A 246 -9.56 18.02 30.41
N LEU A 247 -9.97 18.45 29.21
CA LEU A 247 -9.30 19.50 28.44
C LEU A 247 -9.95 20.83 28.75
N ARG A 248 -9.14 21.85 29.07
CA ARG A 248 -9.55 23.21 29.32
C ARG A 248 -8.84 24.16 28.36
N LEU A 249 -9.53 25.20 27.91
CA LEU A 249 -8.95 26.28 27.13
C LEU A 249 -8.06 27.15 28.01
N ILE A 250 -6.86 27.48 27.53
CA ILE A 250 -5.94 28.44 28.14
C ILE A 250 -5.93 29.74 27.32
N ASP A 251 -5.75 29.58 25.99
CA ASP A 251 -5.62 30.73 25.09
C ASP A 251 -6.55 30.54 23.87
N SER A 252 -7.39 31.55 23.65
CA SER A 252 -8.36 31.61 22.55
C SER A 252 -7.92 32.52 21.40
N THR A 253 -6.65 32.95 21.38
CA THR A 253 -6.14 33.87 20.34
C THR A 253 -6.48 33.32 18.96
N PRO A 254 -7.20 34.10 18.12
CA PRO A 254 -7.55 33.64 16.78
C PRO A 254 -6.29 33.45 15.92
N MET A 255 -6.08 32.26 15.45
CA MET A 255 -5.07 31.91 14.45
C MET A 255 -5.75 31.28 13.24
N ASN A 256 -5.01 31.13 12.15
CA ASN A 256 -5.51 30.40 10.98
C ASN A 256 -5.49 28.87 11.27
N ASP A 257 -6.27 28.48 12.28
CA ASP A 257 -6.30 27.11 12.78
C ASP A 257 -7.05 26.18 11.82
N PRO A 258 -6.58 24.93 11.63
CA PRO A 258 -7.33 23.88 10.98
C PRO A 258 -8.70 23.64 11.63
N LEU A 259 -9.66 23.14 10.85
CA LEU A 259 -11.03 22.89 11.33
C LEU A 259 -11.06 22.05 12.61
N LEU A 260 -10.22 21.04 12.71
CA LEU A 260 -10.14 20.16 13.88
C LEU A 260 -9.74 20.92 15.14
N ASP A 261 -8.73 21.78 15.07
CA ASP A 261 -8.28 22.59 16.20
C ASP A 261 -9.38 23.54 16.67
N ARG A 262 -10.04 24.24 15.72
CA ARG A 262 -11.15 25.13 16.04
C ARG A 262 -12.28 24.43 16.78
N ILE A 263 -12.62 23.22 16.39
CA ILE A 263 -13.66 22.42 17.05
C ILE A 263 -13.22 22.02 18.46
N ILE A 264 -11.96 21.58 18.64
CA ILE A 264 -11.42 21.18 19.95
C ILE A 264 -11.34 22.38 20.88
N LEU A 265 -10.85 23.54 20.41
CA LEU A 265 -10.76 24.77 21.22
C LEU A 265 -12.15 25.23 21.69
N ARG A 266 -13.14 25.26 20.79
CA ARG A 266 -14.53 25.58 21.17
C ARG A 266 -15.11 24.61 22.21
N ALA A 267 -14.80 23.33 22.06
CA ALA A 267 -15.26 22.31 22.99
C ALA A 267 -14.56 22.44 24.36
N ALA A 268 -13.30 22.87 24.39
CA ALA A 268 -12.54 23.11 25.62
C ALA A 268 -12.94 24.39 26.36
N ASP A 269 -13.59 25.35 25.67
CA ASP A 269 -14.06 26.61 26.21
C ASP A 269 -15.34 26.50 27.07
N THR A 270 -15.83 25.25 27.28
CA THR A 270 -17.01 25.03 28.12
C THR A 270 -16.67 25.12 29.62
N THR A 271 -17.66 25.59 30.42
CA THR A 271 -17.55 25.64 31.87
C THR A 271 -17.24 24.27 32.46
N GLY A 272 -16.02 24.01 32.85
CA GLY A 272 -15.55 22.71 33.34
C GLY A 272 -14.76 21.86 32.35
N GLY A 273 -14.55 22.35 31.11
CA GLY A 273 -13.79 21.63 30.08
C GLY A 273 -14.47 20.40 29.49
N ILE A 274 -13.87 19.78 28.47
CA ILE A 274 -14.42 18.62 27.79
C ILE A 274 -13.65 17.33 28.16
N LEU A 275 -14.38 16.22 28.27
CA LEU A 275 -13.77 14.89 28.42
C LEU A 275 -13.29 14.33 27.08
N PRO A 276 -12.17 13.58 27.03
CA PRO A 276 -11.67 12.95 25.81
C PRO A 276 -12.68 12.08 25.08
N GLU A 277 -13.56 11.39 25.82
CA GLU A 277 -14.62 10.53 25.27
C GLU A 277 -15.61 11.31 24.41
N LYS A 278 -15.92 12.55 24.78
CA LYS A 278 -16.81 13.42 24.02
C LYS A 278 -16.18 14.06 22.81
N LEU A 279 -14.83 14.14 22.76
CA LEU A 279 -14.10 14.72 21.62
C LEU A 279 -14.42 14.04 20.31
N TYR A 280 -14.53 12.71 20.32
CA TYR A 280 -14.87 11.96 19.11
C TYR A 280 -16.23 12.38 18.53
N GLN A 281 -17.21 12.66 19.38
CA GLN A 281 -18.55 13.05 18.92
C GLN A 281 -18.54 14.45 18.29
N VAL A 282 -17.88 15.40 18.94
CA VAL A 282 -17.84 16.80 18.46
C VAL A 282 -16.94 16.97 17.23
N THR A 283 -15.92 16.14 17.08
CA THR A 283 -14.98 16.20 15.93
C THR A 283 -15.43 15.44 14.70
N LYS A 284 -16.57 14.70 14.75
CA LYS A 284 -17.09 13.95 13.59
C LYS A 284 -17.12 14.73 12.27
N PRO A 285 -17.53 16.03 12.22
CA PRO A 285 -17.56 16.77 10.96
C PRO A 285 -16.17 16.91 10.33
N ALA A 286 -15.15 17.24 11.14
CA ALA A 286 -13.77 17.34 10.67
C ALA A 286 -13.21 15.99 10.22
N MET A 287 -13.56 14.90 10.93
CA MET A 287 -13.16 13.55 10.55
C MET A 287 -13.78 13.14 9.21
N TYR A 288 -15.03 13.47 8.98
CA TYR A 288 -15.71 13.19 7.72
C TYR A 288 -15.05 13.92 6.54
N GLU A 289 -14.71 15.21 6.73
CA GLU A 289 -14.03 16.00 5.71
C GLU A 289 -12.65 15.40 5.36
N MET A 290 -11.85 15.02 6.38
CA MET A 290 -10.56 14.36 6.18
C MET A 290 -10.72 13.02 5.44
N GLU A 291 -11.70 12.19 5.83
CA GLU A 291 -11.98 10.93 5.16
C GLU A 291 -12.32 11.13 3.68
N MET A 292 -13.17 12.12 3.38
CA MET A 292 -13.54 12.45 2.01
C MET A 292 -12.35 12.94 1.18
N ASN A 293 -11.46 13.75 1.76
CA ASN A 293 -10.25 14.21 1.10
C ASN A 293 -9.30 13.04 0.79
N LEU A 294 -9.06 12.15 1.77
CA LEU A 294 -8.22 10.98 1.59
C LEU A 294 -8.80 10.00 0.54
N ARG A 295 -10.13 9.89 0.46
CA ARG A 295 -10.82 9.11 -0.58
C ARG A 295 -10.63 9.71 -1.97
N ARG A 296 -10.78 11.04 -2.12
CA ARG A 296 -10.56 11.75 -3.38
C ARG A 296 -9.12 11.58 -3.88
N GLN A 297 -8.16 11.52 -2.98
CA GLN A 297 -6.75 11.28 -3.29
C GLN A 297 -6.42 9.79 -3.50
N GLY A 298 -7.40 8.88 -3.41
CA GLY A 298 -7.17 7.44 -3.57
C GLY A 298 -6.41 6.76 -2.43
N LEU A 299 -6.13 7.48 -1.32
CA LEU A 299 -5.40 6.98 -0.16
C LEU A 299 -6.26 6.10 0.76
N TRP A 300 -7.58 6.24 0.67
CA TRP A 300 -8.58 5.53 1.46
C TRP A 300 -9.46 4.66 0.56
N VAL A 301 -9.87 3.49 1.06
CA VAL A 301 -10.71 2.56 0.27
C VAL A 301 -12.05 3.21 -0.05
N SER A 302 -12.48 3.12 -1.32
CA SER A 302 -13.78 3.61 -1.78
C SER A 302 -14.94 2.88 -1.06
N THR A 303 -16.07 3.56 -0.89
CA THR A 303 -17.27 2.95 -0.30
C THR A 303 -17.79 1.77 -1.11
N LEU A 304 -17.73 1.86 -2.44
CA LEU A 304 -18.18 0.80 -3.35
C LEU A 304 -17.27 -0.43 -3.29
N ASP A 305 -15.97 -0.23 -3.11
CA ASP A 305 -15.01 -1.33 -3.03
C ASP A 305 -14.96 -1.96 -1.63
N THR A 306 -15.40 -1.23 -0.60
CA THR A 306 -15.40 -1.75 0.77
C THR A 306 -16.18 -3.06 0.89
N ALA A 307 -17.37 -3.15 0.29
CA ALA A 307 -18.18 -4.38 0.31
C ALA A 307 -17.46 -5.55 -0.38
N LYS A 308 -16.83 -5.33 -1.53
CA LYS A 308 -16.06 -6.36 -2.24
C LYS A 308 -14.87 -6.83 -1.42
N VAL A 309 -14.14 -5.89 -0.79
CA VAL A 309 -12.95 -6.18 0.04
C VAL A 309 -13.30 -6.92 1.33
N GLN A 310 -14.54 -6.83 1.81
CA GLN A 310 -15.03 -7.58 2.97
C GLN A 310 -15.65 -8.92 2.58
N LEU A 311 -16.62 -8.91 1.65
CA LEU A 311 -17.42 -10.09 1.35
C LEU A 311 -16.66 -11.16 0.58
N ILE A 312 -15.84 -10.79 -0.41
CA ILE A 312 -15.12 -11.79 -1.23
C ILE A 312 -14.13 -12.60 -0.38
N PRO A 313 -13.24 -11.98 0.46
CA PRO A 313 -12.37 -12.75 1.33
C PRO A 313 -13.13 -13.55 2.40
N PHE A 314 -14.23 -12.99 2.94
CA PHE A 314 -15.08 -13.71 3.90
C PHE A 314 -15.66 -14.99 3.28
N ILE A 315 -16.23 -14.91 2.06
CA ILE A 315 -16.76 -16.07 1.36
C ILE A 315 -15.66 -17.10 1.12
N ILE A 316 -14.48 -16.68 0.63
CA ILE A 316 -13.36 -17.59 0.37
C ILE A 316 -12.92 -18.31 1.65
N ALA A 317 -12.77 -17.58 2.77
CA ALA A 317 -12.36 -18.13 4.06
C ALA A 317 -13.42 -19.05 4.68
N SER A 318 -14.70 -18.86 4.33
CA SER A 318 -15.82 -19.65 4.86
C SER A 318 -16.06 -20.95 4.09
N LEU A 319 -15.53 -21.11 2.86
CA LEU A 319 -15.73 -22.31 2.04
C LEU A 319 -15.37 -23.64 2.77
N PRO A 320 -14.27 -23.72 3.54
CA PRO A 320 -13.95 -24.94 4.28
C PRO A 320 -15.03 -25.35 5.28
N LEU A 321 -15.80 -24.39 5.83
CA LEU A 321 -16.86 -24.70 6.79
C LEU A 321 -17.93 -25.63 6.20
N VAL A 322 -18.24 -25.47 4.90
CA VAL A 322 -19.20 -26.37 4.21
C VAL A 322 -18.71 -27.82 4.26
N VAL A 323 -17.42 -28.05 3.97
CA VAL A 323 -16.80 -29.38 4.03
C VAL A 323 -16.74 -29.90 5.46
N GLY A 324 -16.38 -29.04 6.43
CA GLY A 324 -16.31 -29.38 7.84
C GLY A 324 -17.68 -29.78 8.42
N VAL A 325 -18.72 -28.99 8.18
CA VAL A 325 -20.09 -29.26 8.62
C VAL A 325 -20.65 -30.54 8.00
N THR A 326 -20.43 -30.75 6.70
CA THR A 326 -20.84 -31.99 6.01
C THR A 326 -20.18 -33.20 6.64
N LYS A 327 -18.86 -33.14 6.90
CA LYS A 327 -18.11 -34.23 7.53
C LYS A 327 -18.55 -34.46 8.99
N MET A 328 -18.86 -33.40 9.73
CA MET A 328 -19.40 -33.47 11.08
C MET A 328 -20.74 -34.23 11.11
N ASN A 329 -21.67 -33.91 10.20
CA ASN A 329 -22.94 -34.61 10.10
C ASN A 329 -22.75 -36.11 9.78
N ILE A 330 -21.86 -36.45 8.85
CA ILE A 330 -21.51 -37.86 8.53
C ILE A 330 -20.91 -38.55 9.76
N GLY A 331 -20.07 -37.84 10.52
CA GLY A 331 -19.45 -38.37 11.75
C GLY A 331 -20.49 -38.67 12.84
N MET A 332 -21.46 -37.77 13.06
CA MET A 332 -22.54 -37.95 14.03
C MET A 332 -23.44 -39.14 13.65
N ILE A 333 -23.82 -39.26 12.37
CA ILE A 333 -24.63 -40.40 11.90
C ILE A 333 -23.90 -41.74 12.08
N ARG A 334 -22.55 -41.75 12.07
CA ARG A 334 -21.72 -42.93 12.22
C ARG A 334 -21.20 -43.15 13.67
N ASP A 335 -21.76 -42.45 14.67
CA ASP A 335 -21.38 -42.47 16.08
C ASP A 335 -19.88 -42.28 16.34
N ARG A 336 -19.20 -41.43 15.53
CA ARG A 336 -17.77 -41.13 15.68
C ARG A 336 -17.53 -39.85 16.48
N PRO A 337 -16.46 -39.74 17.25
CA PRO A 337 -16.14 -38.54 18.02
C PRO A 337 -15.80 -37.38 17.07
N VAL A 338 -16.65 -36.34 17.05
CA VAL A 338 -16.51 -35.15 16.16
C VAL A 338 -16.03 -33.90 16.91
N GLY A 339 -15.77 -33.97 18.21
CA GLY A 339 -15.46 -32.81 19.08
C GLY A 339 -14.32 -31.94 18.56
N PHE A 340 -13.23 -32.57 18.08
CA PHE A 340 -12.08 -31.82 17.55
C PHE A 340 -12.43 -31.11 16.25
N LEU A 341 -13.24 -31.70 15.39
CA LEU A 341 -13.70 -31.09 14.14
C LEU A 341 -14.62 -29.89 14.42
N ILE A 342 -15.50 -29.99 15.45
CA ILE A 342 -16.34 -28.89 15.90
C ILE A 342 -15.47 -27.69 16.34
N ALA A 343 -14.46 -27.93 17.18
CA ALA A 343 -13.55 -26.87 17.62
C ALA A 343 -12.84 -26.20 16.43
N LEU A 344 -12.38 -26.98 15.47
CA LEU A 344 -11.68 -26.47 14.29
C LEU A 344 -12.62 -25.66 13.38
N CYS A 345 -13.88 -26.09 13.21
CA CYS A 345 -14.89 -25.31 12.50
C CYS A 345 -15.21 -23.99 13.20
N LEU A 346 -15.31 -23.98 14.53
CA LEU A 346 -15.52 -22.75 15.29
C LEU A 346 -14.36 -21.76 15.11
N ILE A 347 -13.11 -22.22 15.20
CA ILE A 347 -11.91 -21.39 14.94
C ILE A 347 -11.96 -20.82 13.53
N THR A 348 -12.24 -21.66 12.52
CA THR A 348 -12.34 -21.23 11.13
C THR A 348 -13.45 -20.19 10.95
N GLY A 349 -14.59 -20.35 11.60
CA GLY A 349 -15.69 -19.38 11.60
C GLY A 349 -15.27 -18.03 12.18
N ILE A 350 -14.60 -18.02 13.33
CA ILE A 350 -14.11 -16.79 13.97
C ILE A 350 -13.10 -16.09 13.07
N VAL A 351 -12.14 -16.83 12.49
CA VAL A 351 -11.15 -16.28 11.54
C VAL A 351 -11.84 -15.69 10.30
N SER A 352 -12.86 -16.37 9.77
CA SER A 352 -13.62 -15.89 8.63
C SER A 352 -14.36 -14.58 8.94
N LEU A 353 -14.98 -14.47 10.11
CA LEU A 353 -15.63 -13.23 10.56
C LEU A 353 -14.64 -12.06 10.67
N GLY A 354 -13.37 -12.31 10.96
CA GLY A 354 -12.32 -11.29 10.95
C GLY A 354 -12.16 -10.58 9.60
N PHE A 355 -12.54 -11.21 8.48
CA PHE A 355 -12.49 -10.57 7.17
C PHE A 355 -13.60 -9.53 6.95
N LEU A 356 -14.65 -9.54 7.76
CA LEU A 356 -15.71 -8.51 7.73
C LEU A 356 -15.27 -7.19 8.34
N ILE A 357 -14.13 -7.15 9.04
CA ILE A 357 -13.56 -5.90 9.54
C ILE A 357 -13.17 -5.02 8.36
N LYS A 358 -13.70 -3.77 8.35
CA LYS A 358 -13.53 -2.82 7.27
C LYS A 358 -12.07 -2.40 7.10
N PRO A 359 -11.42 -2.64 5.95
CA PRO A 359 -10.11 -2.07 5.68
C PRO A 359 -10.25 -0.56 5.47
N ARG A 360 -9.36 0.21 6.06
CA ARG A 360 -9.39 1.67 6.00
C ARG A 360 -8.55 2.20 4.85
N ARG A 361 -7.26 1.80 4.77
CA ARG A 361 -6.29 2.28 3.79
C ARG A 361 -6.32 1.49 2.48
N SER A 362 -6.13 2.19 1.36
CA SER A 362 -5.82 1.58 0.06
C SER A 362 -4.37 1.08 0.05
N ARG A 363 -3.98 0.29 -0.96
CA ARG A 363 -2.59 -0.11 -1.18
C ARG A 363 -1.68 1.10 -1.42
N TYR A 364 -2.18 2.07 -2.17
CA TYR A 364 -1.50 3.33 -2.42
C TYR A 364 -1.32 4.13 -1.12
N GLY A 365 -2.35 4.20 -0.27
CA GLY A 365 -2.24 4.84 1.05
C GLY A 365 -1.18 4.20 1.96
N ASP A 366 -1.01 2.86 1.90
CA ASP A 366 0.06 2.17 2.63
C ASP A 366 1.46 2.54 2.10
N GLN A 367 1.62 2.69 0.78
CA GLN A 367 2.89 3.11 0.15
C GLN A 367 3.25 4.55 0.53
N VAL A 368 2.29 5.48 0.38
CA VAL A 368 2.48 6.90 0.74
C VAL A 368 2.87 7.06 2.20
N LEU A 369 2.17 6.36 3.11
CA LEU A 369 2.51 6.41 4.53
C LEU A 369 3.92 5.88 4.80
N LYS A 370 4.30 4.76 4.17
CA LYS A 370 5.64 4.18 4.31
C LYS A 370 6.73 5.13 3.79
N GLU A 371 6.49 5.80 2.68
CA GLU A 371 7.41 6.78 2.12
C GLU A 371 7.55 8.01 3.03
N LEU A 372 6.44 8.56 3.52
CA LEU A 372 6.47 9.65 4.50
C LEU A 372 7.22 9.26 5.78
N GLN A 373 7.02 8.04 6.29
CA GLN A 373 7.74 7.54 7.46
C GLN A 373 9.24 7.35 7.21
N SER A 374 9.63 6.89 6.01
CA SER A 374 11.04 6.71 5.67
C SER A 374 11.77 8.02 5.42
N SER A 375 11.14 8.97 4.72
CA SER A 375 11.71 10.30 4.45
C SER A 375 11.80 11.18 5.72
N SER A 376 10.90 10.93 6.69
CA SER A 376 10.78 11.73 7.91
C SER A 376 11.19 10.96 9.17
N ALA A 377 12.10 10.00 9.06
CA ALA A 377 12.53 9.12 10.17
C ALA A 377 13.05 9.90 11.40
N GLY A 378 13.62 11.09 11.21
CA GLY A 378 14.08 11.99 12.30
C GLY A 378 12.98 12.39 13.27
N TYR A 379 11.73 12.47 12.84
CA TYR A 379 10.58 12.80 13.70
C TYR A 379 10.17 11.67 14.65
N ARG A 380 10.72 10.48 14.52
CA ARG A 380 10.43 9.35 15.41
C ARG A 380 10.82 9.61 16.87
N THR A 381 11.83 10.44 17.06
CA THR A 381 12.36 10.81 18.40
C THR A 381 12.12 12.26 18.76
N VAL A 382 11.21 12.94 18.07
CA VAL A 382 10.94 14.38 18.25
C VAL A 382 10.57 14.72 19.69
N GLY A 383 9.84 13.85 20.40
CA GLY A 383 9.45 14.06 21.80
C GLY A 383 10.63 14.14 22.78
N ARG A 384 11.79 13.62 22.44
CA ARG A 384 13.01 13.73 23.25
C ARG A 384 13.73 15.08 23.06
N ASN A 385 13.38 15.80 22.00
CA ASN A 385 13.98 17.09 21.70
C ASN A 385 13.19 18.22 22.41
N ARG A 386 13.71 18.76 23.50
CA ARG A 386 13.09 19.87 24.25
C ARG A 386 12.91 21.16 23.44
N LYS A 387 13.57 21.29 22.28
CA LYS A 387 13.43 22.44 21.37
C LYS A 387 12.43 22.18 20.24
N ALA A 388 11.80 21.01 20.19
CA ALA A 388 10.79 20.71 19.18
C ALA A 388 9.58 21.65 19.38
N ASN A 389 9.11 22.23 18.28
CA ASN A 389 7.93 23.06 18.32
C ASN A 389 6.65 22.18 18.33
N ALA A 390 5.49 22.79 18.52
CA ALA A 390 4.21 22.10 18.58
C ALA A 390 3.87 21.38 17.25
N ASP A 391 4.27 21.95 16.11
CA ASP A 391 4.02 21.38 14.78
C ASP A 391 4.90 20.15 14.53
N ASP A 392 6.18 20.20 14.92
CA ASP A 392 7.09 19.05 14.83
C ASP A 392 6.59 17.88 15.69
N LEU A 393 6.13 18.16 16.90
CA LEU A 393 5.55 17.14 17.77
C LEU A 393 4.28 16.55 17.16
N GLY A 394 3.40 17.39 16.63
CA GLY A 394 2.19 16.97 15.93
C GLY A 394 2.51 16.08 14.72
N PHE A 395 3.47 16.48 13.90
CA PHE A 395 3.85 15.71 12.70
C PHE A 395 4.54 14.38 13.08
N GLY A 396 5.41 14.39 14.07
CA GLY A 396 6.03 13.16 14.59
C GLY A 396 5.00 12.18 15.13
N LEU A 397 4.01 12.67 15.88
CA LEU A 397 2.91 11.85 16.40
C LEU A 397 2.01 11.31 15.27
N ALA A 398 1.74 12.11 14.24
CA ALA A 398 0.99 11.70 13.09
C ALA A 398 1.64 10.52 12.34
N LEU A 399 2.97 10.56 12.17
CA LEU A 399 3.72 9.54 11.43
C LEU A 399 4.03 8.28 12.27
N PHE A 400 4.41 8.47 13.53
CA PHE A 400 4.94 7.37 14.35
C PHE A 400 4.06 7.01 15.56
N GLY A 401 2.90 7.68 15.70
CA GLY A 401 1.99 7.41 16.79
C GLY A 401 2.63 7.67 18.16
N PHE A 402 2.24 6.91 19.14
CA PHE A 402 2.72 7.06 20.53
C PHE A 402 4.24 6.94 20.70
N ALA A 403 4.95 6.33 19.73
CA ALA A 403 6.41 6.23 19.79
C ALA A 403 7.10 7.61 19.78
N ALA A 404 6.49 8.57 19.10
CA ALA A 404 6.99 9.95 19.06
C ALA A 404 6.87 10.70 20.41
N LEU A 405 5.97 10.27 21.30
CA LEU A 405 5.80 10.86 22.65
C LEU A 405 6.71 10.24 23.70
N ALA A 406 7.38 9.13 23.40
CA ALA A 406 8.20 8.42 24.37
C ALA A 406 9.34 9.28 24.90
N GLY A 407 9.36 9.48 26.22
CA GLY A 407 10.36 10.34 26.91
C GLY A 407 10.11 11.84 26.79
N SER A 408 8.94 12.27 26.30
CA SER A 408 8.52 13.69 26.31
C SER A 408 7.74 14.03 27.59
N GLU A 409 7.68 15.34 27.90
CA GLU A 409 6.80 15.85 28.97
C GLU A 409 5.30 15.61 28.68
N HIS A 410 4.95 15.27 27.45
CA HIS A 410 3.59 14.97 27.00
C HIS A 410 3.24 13.47 27.01
N GLU A 411 4.13 12.60 27.52
CA GLU A 411 3.89 11.16 27.56
C GLU A 411 2.63 10.77 28.37
N TYR A 412 2.23 11.58 29.33
CA TYR A 412 0.99 11.39 30.08
C TYR A 412 -0.27 11.41 29.18
N LEU A 413 -0.25 12.11 28.06
CA LEU A 413 -1.36 12.12 27.09
C LEU A 413 -1.67 10.72 26.57
N ARG A 414 -0.65 9.88 26.42
CA ARG A 414 -0.84 8.46 26.06
C ARG A 414 -1.74 7.75 27.05
N ARG A 415 -1.53 7.91 28.35
CA ARG A 415 -2.32 7.26 29.40
C ARG A 415 -3.73 7.83 29.46
N THR A 416 -3.85 9.14 29.43
CA THR A 416 -5.14 9.85 29.53
C THR A 416 -6.04 9.56 28.35
N MET A 417 -5.50 9.47 27.13
CA MET A 417 -6.28 9.23 25.91
C MET A 417 -6.51 7.73 25.63
N ALA A 418 -5.61 6.86 26.07
CA ALA A 418 -5.79 5.41 25.93
C ALA A 418 -6.92 4.87 26.84
N GLN A 419 -7.08 5.42 28.05
CA GLN A 419 -8.19 5.04 28.95
C GLN A 419 -9.57 5.39 28.37
N SER A 420 -9.67 6.47 27.60
CA SER A 420 -10.93 6.88 26.98
C SER A 420 -11.32 6.00 25.77
N SER A 421 -10.37 5.34 25.11
CA SER A 421 -10.65 4.47 23.95
C SER A 421 -11.28 3.12 24.36
N SER A 422 -11.17 2.72 25.61
CA SER A 422 -11.71 1.48 26.16
C SER A 422 -13.25 1.52 26.32
N TYR A 423 -13.85 2.68 26.48
CA TYR A 423 -15.30 2.85 26.69
C TYR A 423 -16.14 3.02 25.41
N GLY A 424 -15.48 3.25 24.27
CA GLY A 424 -16.16 3.47 22.98
C GLY A 424 -16.04 2.29 22.00
N SER A 425 -15.51 1.14 22.43
CA SER A 425 -15.24 -0.01 21.57
C SER A 425 -16.45 -0.95 21.41
N GLY A 426 -17.51 -0.42 20.82
CA GLY A 426 -18.42 -1.21 20.01
C GLY A 426 -17.81 -1.37 18.61
N GLY A 427 -16.94 -2.38 18.42
CA GLY A 427 -16.51 -2.87 17.11
C GLY A 427 -15.58 -1.99 16.31
N ASP A 428 -14.33 -1.83 16.68
CA ASP A 428 -13.24 -1.55 15.73
C ASP A 428 -11.83 -1.66 16.38
N SER A 429 -11.51 -2.78 16.98
CA SER A 429 -10.13 -3.08 17.42
C SER A 429 -9.33 -3.70 16.29
N GLY A 430 -8.92 -2.85 15.33
CA GLY A 430 -7.80 -3.15 14.45
C GLY A 430 -6.51 -3.02 15.27
N SER A 431 -6.00 -4.10 15.84
CA SER A 431 -4.70 -4.15 16.47
C SER A 431 -3.64 -3.87 15.39
N SER A 432 -3.07 -2.70 15.41
CA SER A 432 -1.79 -2.43 14.77
C SER A 432 -0.72 -3.18 15.56
N SER A 433 -0.45 -4.41 15.14
CA SER A 433 0.75 -5.16 15.50
C SER A 433 1.95 -4.35 15.05
N CYS A 434 2.59 -3.67 15.98
CA CYS A 434 3.96 -3.22 15.81
C CYS A 434 4.84 -4.47 15.78
N GLY A 435 5.27 -4.87 14.56
CA GLY A 435 6.33 -5.82 14.36
C GLY A 435 7.58 -5.32 15.06
N GLY A 436 7.90 -5.88 16.22
CA GLY A 436 9.17 -5.71 16.86
C GLY A 436 10.20 -6.54 16.12
N ASP A 437 11.09 -5.89 15.36
CA ASP A 437 12.37 -6.49 14.96
C ASP A 437 13.21 -6.67 16.21
N GLY A 438 13.16 -7.88 16.78
CA GLY A 438 14.04 -8.35 17.83
C GLY A 438 15.42 -8.66 17.24
N GLY A 439 16.29 -7.66 17.17
CA GLY A 439 17.71 -7.84 17.00
C GLY A 439 18.30 -8.48 18.26
N GLY A 440 18.49 -9.80 18.24
CA GLY A 440 19.21 -10.53 19.25
C GLY A 440 20.70 -10.23 19.19
N GLY A 441 21.17 -9.32 20.04
CA GLY A 441 22.58 -9.16 20.38
C GLY A 441 22.92 -10.08 21.55
N GLY A 442 23.54 -11.22 21.25
CA GLY A 442 24.10 -12.11 22.24
C GLY A 442 25.33 -11.45 22.89
N CYS A 443 25.24 -11.12 24.17
CA CYS A 443 26.40 -10.79 25.01
C CYS A 443 26.97 -12.08 25.56
N GLY A 444 28.18 -12.43 25.11
CA GLY A 444 28.99 -13.50 25.56
C GLY A 444 29.39 -13.30 27.05
N GLY A 445 29.30 -14.37 27.78
CA GLY A 445 29.65 -14.46 29.20
C GLY A 445 31.16 -14.32 29.41
N CYS A 446 31.52 -13.51 30.40
CA CYS A 446 32.83 -13.52 31.00
C CYS A 446 32.81 -14.50 32.17
N GLY A 447 33.50 -15.63 32.01
CA GLY A 447 33.87 -16.49 33.07
C GLY A 447 35.08 -15.89 33.81
N GLY A 448 34.92 -15.66 35.10
CA GLY A 448 35.98 -15.41 36.02
C GLY A 448 36.14 -16.58 36.97
N GLY A 449 37.22 -17.37 36.78
CA GLY A 449 37.71 -18.26 37.81
C GLY A 449 38.65 -17.47 38.72
N GLY A 450 38.64 -17.80 39.95
CA GLY A 450 39.57 -17.37 40.97
C GLY A 450 39.54 -18.33 42.12
N ASP A 451 40.66 -18.74 42.52
CA ASP A 451 41.04 -19.67 43.58
C ASP A 451 40.24 -19.54 44.84
#